data_877d1c238f9a26a7693a37053ebb93bd
#
_entry.id   877d1c238f9a26a7693a37053ebb93bd
#
_cell.length_a   1.000
_cell.length_b   1.000
_cell.length_c   1.000
_cell.angle_alpha   90.00
_cell.angle_beta   90.00
_cell.angle_gamma   90.00
#
_symmetry.space_group_name_H-M   'P 1'
#
loop_
_entity.id
_entity.type
_entity.pdbx_description
1 polymer ?
#
loop_
_entity_poly.entity_id
_entity_poly.type
_entity_poly.pdbx_seq_one_letter_code
_entity_poly.pdbx_strand_id
1 'polypeptide(L)'
;EIKLRLRVSQVVGKTVKLKKRGKEFIGLSPFKNEKSPSFTVNDEKEFYHCFSSGEHGNIFDFLMKTKSIGFGEAVRALAAEAGMQPYRFSNFDQKKDLRFQTYKNIFKEYSNYFHQQLFHSNNREATEYLSKRGLKKNVIEEFQLGYVPYQNNFYEALLKKYSEEEINLTGLYYKNDKTGKYIDRFNSRVLFPVNNIIGDTIAFGGRIIREGKLAKYINSPETEFYKKGNMIFNLDKAKESRSETSEVLIVEGYMDVVSVYSSGINNVIANSGTALTERQISLIWKFFSNPIICLDGDVSGQKAALRIAEKLFPLINEKNKIYFSIMPDGTDPDDYVKQKGKDGLLSLLKEKEIIQSFIWNYHLNKTNLSNPYEISQFEKEIKKLSYTIQDETLKKYVLEDFLE
;
A
#
# COMPACT_ATOMS: atom_id res chain seq x y z
N GLU A 1 8.70 -5.55 21.65
CA GLU A 1 9.19 -5.55 23.05
C GLU A 1 10.19 -4.40 23.28
N ILE A 2 11.19 -4.18 22.41
CA ILE A 2 12.14 -3.05 22.53
C ILE A 2 11.41 -1.70 22.63
N LYS A 3 10.44 -1.43 21.74
CA LYS A 3 9.66 -0.20 21.75
C LYS A 3 8.81 -0.01 23.01
N LEU A 4 8.42 -1.09 23.68
CA LEU A 4 7.69 -1.02 24.95
C LEU A 4 8.59 -0.59 26.12
N ARG A 5 9.90 -0.79 26.00
CA ARG A 5 10.89 -0.49 27.03
C ARG A 5 11.63 0.82 26.81
N LEU A 6 11.74 1.28 25.55
CA LEU A 6 12.46 2.48 25.18
C LEU A 6 11.54 3.53 24.55
N ARG A 7 11.48 4.70 25.16
CA ARG A 7 10.77 5.86 24.57
C ARG A 7 11.60 6.47 23.45
N VAL A 8 10.94 7.04 22.44
CA VAL A 8 11.63 7.70 21.33
C VAL A 8 12.46 8.88 21.83
N SER A 9 11.91 9.68 22.74
CA SER A 9 12.65 10.80 23.35
C SER A 9 13.91 10.38 24.11
N GLN A 10 13.91 9.21 24.73
CA GLN A 10 15.06 8.65 25.42
C GLN A 10 16.18 8.25 24.46
N VAL A 11 15.84 7.54 23.38
CA VAL A 11 16.81 7.10 22.37
C VAL A 11 17.37 8.30 21.60
N VAL A 12 16.50 9.18 21.12
CA VAL A 12 16.85 10.38 20.37
C VAL A 12 17.63 11.37 21.23
N GLY A 13 17.25 11.52 22.50
CA GLY A 13 17.88 12.46 23.43
C GLY A 13 19.36 12.23 23.70
N LYS A 14 19.88 11.03 23.36
CA LYS A 14 21.32 10.74 23.40
C LYS A 14 22.12 11.43 22.30
N THR A 15 21.46 11.78 21.21
CA THR A 15 22.10 12.41 20.03
C THR A 15 21.62 13.85 19.83
N VAL A 16 20.37 14.14 20.14
CA VAL A 16 19.73 15.44 19.93
C VAL A 16 19.35 16.05 21.27
N LYS A 17 19.76 17.28 21.51
CA LYS A 17 19.37 18.04 22.71
C LYS A 17 17.89 18.44 22.59
N LEU A 18 17.01 17.65 23.24
CA LEU A 18 15.57 17.83 23.20
C LEU A 18 15.08 18.78 24.30
N LYS A 19 14.12 19.65 23.97
CA LYS A 19 13.36 20.48 24.91
C LYS A 19 11.88 20.08 24.83
N LYS A 20 11.22 19.91 25.95
CA LYS A 20 9.79 19.56 26.02
C LYS A 20 8.95 20.75 25.59
N ARG A 21 7.97 20.51 24.71
CA ARG A 21 6.99 21.49 24.22
C ARG A 21 5.61 20.84 24.16
N GLY A 22 4.81 21.02 25.22
CA GLY A 22 3.51 20.36 25.36
C GLY A 22 3.66 18.84 25.46
N LYS A 23 3.02 18.11 24.54
CA LYS A 23 3.10 16.64 24.43
C LYS A 23 4.30 16.12 23.64
N GLU A 24 5.07 17.00 23.02
CA GLU A 24 6.19 16.65 22.16
C GLU A 24 7.52 17.21 22.69
N PHE A 25 8.60 16.72 22.11
CA PHE A 25 9.93 17.26 22.32
C PHE A 25 10.44 17.88 21.01
N ILE A 26 11.19 18.95 21.09
CA ILE A 26 11.74 19.66 19.94
C ILE A 26 13.26 19.84 20.10
N GLY A 27 13.99 19.73 19.00
CA GLY A 27 15.44 19.92 18.95
C GLY A 27 15.93 20.35 17.57
N LEU A 28 17.24 20.56 17.44
CA LEU A 28 17.87 20.78 16.14
C LEU A 28 17.98 19.44 15.38
N SER A 29 17.88 19.51 14.07
CA SER A 29 17.98 18.34 13.20
C SER A 29 19.36 17.66 13.33
N PRO A 30 19.41 16.32 13.53
CA PRO A 30 20.67 15.57 13.41
C PRO A 30 21.01 15.25 11.95
N PHE A 31 20.14 15.54 11.00
CA PHE A 31 20.27 15.19 9.58
C PHE A 31 20.65 16.38 8.70
N LYS A 32 20.48 17.61 9.21
CA LYS A 32 20.76 18.85 8.49
C LYS A 32 21.25 19.92 9.46
N ASN A 33 22.25 20.70 9.05
CA ASN A 33 22.71 21.81 9.86
C ASN A 33 21.70 22.97 9.83
N GLU A 34 21.18 23.37 10.99
CA GLU A 34 20.16 24.41 11.13
C GLU A 34 20.35 25.22 12.43
N LYS A 35 19.80 26.45 12.43
CA LYS A 35 19.89 27.37 13.60
C LYS A 35 18.59 27.37 14.42
N SER A 36 17.47 26.95 13.83
CA SER A 36 16.15 26.90 14.49
C SER A 36 15.68 25.45 14.59
N PRO A 37 15.11 25.05 15.74
CA PRO A 37 14.65 23.68 15.93
C PRO A 37 13.52 23.30 14.97
N SER A 38 13.74 22.23 14.19
CA SER A 38 12.76 21.66 13.28
C SER A 38 12.54 20.14 13.46
N PHE A 39 13.24 19.58 14.43
CA PHE A 39 13.15 18.15 14.73
C PHE A 39 12.22 17.91 15.91
N THR A 40 11.17 17.12 15.71
CA THR A 40 10.16 16.81 16.73
C THR A 40 10.14 15.33 17.08
N VAL A 41 9.82 15.02 18.33
CA VAL A 41 9.69 13.67 18.87
C VAL A 41 8.41 13.57 19.67
N ASN A 42 7.63 12.52 19.43
CA ASN A 42 6.41 12.23 20.16
C ASN A 42 6.45 10.80 20.70
N ASP A 43 6.49 10.68 22.04
CA ASP A 43 6.57 9.37 22.71
C ASP A 43 5.24 8.59 22.63
N GLU A 44 4.09 9.27 22.65
CA GLU A 44 2.77 8.63 22.54
C GLU A 44 2.56 8.00 21.16
N LYS A 45 3.12 8.66 20.12
CA LYS A 45 3.08 8.17 18.74
C LYS A 45 4.27 7.26 18.38
N GLU A 46 5.22 7.07 19.27
CA GLU A 46 6.48 6.32 19.06
C GLU A 46 7.28 6.77 17.81
N PHE A 47 7.38 8.09 17.59
CA PHE A 47 7.76 8.63 16.30
C PHE A 47 8.58 9.92 16.43
N TYR A 48 9.54 10.14 15.50
CA TYR A 48 10.19 11.43 15.28
C TYR A 48 9.92 11.96 13.87
N HIS A 49 9.95 13.27 13.71
CA HIS A 49 9.86 13.94 12.42
C HIS A 49 10.80 15.15 12.36
N CYS A 50 11.54 15.27 11.26
CA CYS A 50 12.43 16.38 10.97
C CYS A 50 11.85 17.21 9.82
N PHE A 51 11.28 18.37 10.11
CA PHE A 51 10.66 19.23 9.10
C PHE A 51 11.66 19.83 8.09
N SER A 52 12.93 20.00 8.48
CA SER A 52 13.94 20.58 7.60
C SER A 52 14.57 19.59 6.62
N SER A 53 14.60 18.29 6.95
CA SER A 53 15.17 17.24 6.09
C SER A 53 14.13 16.30 5.49
N GLY A 54 12.87 16.32 5.99
CA GLY A 54 11.84 15.36 5.66
C GLY A 54 12.03 13.99 6.32
N GLU A 55 13.11 13.80 7.10
CA GLU A 55 13.39 12.53 7.74
C GLU A 55 12.46 12.25 8.91
N HIS A 56 11.91 11.03 8.94
CA HIS A 56 11.00 10.61 9.99
C HIS A 56 11.09 9.11 10.24
N GLY A 57 10.54 8.64 11.35
CA GLY A 57 10.51 7.22 11.68
C GLY A 57 10.48 6.94 13.18
N ASN A 58 10.75 5.70 13.53
CA ASN A 58 10.81 5.20 14.90
C ASN A 58 12.27 5.13 15.42
N ILE A 59 12.46 4.56 16.61
CA ILE A 59 13.79 4.44 17.23
C ILE A 59 14.81 3.66 16.39
N PHE A 60 14.36 2.67 15.61
CA PHE A 60 15.26 1.90 14.72
C PHE A 60 15.67 2.74 13.53
N ASP A 61 14.72 3.41 12.87
CA ASP A 61 14.99 4.30 11.74
C ASP A 61 15.95 5.43 12.15
N PHE A 62 15.74 6.00 13.34
CA PHE A 62 16.62 7.04 13.87
C PHE A 62 18.06 6.54 14.03
N LEU A 63 18.24 5.38 14.65
CA LEU A 63 19.57 4.83 14.91
C LEU A 63 20.27 4.43 13.61
N MET A 64 19.55 3.79 12.68
CA MET A 64 20.07 3.41 11.37
C MET A 64 20.58 4.62 10.59
N LYS A 65 19.81 5.70 10.57
CA LYS A 65 20.15 6.92 9.81
C LYS A 65 21.27 7.72 10.47
N THR A 66 21.22 7.90 11.79
CA THR A 66 22.24 8.72 12.51
C THR A 66 23.58 8.03 12.67
N LYS A 67 23.60 6.68 12.72
CA LYS A 67 24.83 5.90 12.87
C LYS A 67 25.27 5.19 11.60
N SER A 68 24.49 5.30 10.52
CA SER A 68 24.74 4.60 9.24
C SER A 68 24.92 3.09 9.40
N ILE A 69 24.10 2.47 10.27
CA ILE A 69 24.15 1.04 10.58
C ILE A 69 22.94 0.29 9.99
N GLY A 70 23.08 -1.02 9.80
CA GLY A 70 21.99 -1.87 9.35
C GLY A 70 20.93 -2.13 10.43
N PHE A 71 19.75 -2.59 10.02
CA PHE A 71 18.62 -2.87 10.94
C PHE A 71 19.01 -3.85 12.04
N GLY A 72 19.74 -4.94 11.71
CA GLY A 72 20.21 -5.93 12.67
C GLY A 72 21.14 -5.34 13.75
N GLU A 73 21.98 -4.39 13.39
CA GLU A 73 22.85 -3.67 14.35
C GLU A 73 22.06 -2.70 15.21
N ALA A 74 21.06 -2.00 14.60
CA ALA A 74 20.16 -1.12 15.34
C ALA A 74 19.32 -1.91 16.36
N VAL A 75 18.81 -3.09 16.00
CA VAL A 75 18.09 -3.98 16.92
C VAL A 75 19.00 -4.42 18.07
N ARG A 76 20.23 -4.85 17.79
CA ARG A 76 21.19 -5.27 18.85
C ARG A 76 21.49 -4.11 19.81
N ALA A 77 21.76 -2.94 19.28
CA ALA A 77 22.08 -1.76 20.09
C ALA A 77 20.90 -1.37 21.00
N LEU A 78 19.69 -1.31 20.45
CA LEU A 78 18.48 -0.95 21.20
C LEU A 78 18.03 -2.06 22.16
N ALA A 79 18.22 -3.33 21.81
CA ALA A 79 17.96 -4.44 22.72
C ALA A 79 18.88 -4.40 23.95
N ALA A 80 20.17 -4.14 23.75
CA ALA A 80 21.14 -3.96 24.85
C ALA A 80 20.74 -2.76 25.73
N GLU A 81 20.33 -1.63 25.11
CA GLU A 81 19.84 -0.46 25.81
C GLU A 81 18.56 -0.70 26.62
N ALA A 82 17.66 -1.56 26.08
CA ALA A 82 16.44 -1.99 26.74
C ALA A 82 16.69 -3.03 27.89
N GLY A 83 17.95 -3.37 28.17
CA GLY A 83 18.30 -4.42 29.16
C GLY A 83 17.86 -5.82 28.74
N MET A 84 17.71 -6.05 27.44
CA MET A 84 17.35 -7.36 26.89
C MET A 84 18.61 -8.19 26.59
N GLN A 85 18.51 -9.50 26.72
CA GLN A 85 19.57 -10.41 26.27
C GLN A 85 19.90 -10.12 24.80
N PRO A 86 21.18 -10.08 24.39
CA PRO A 86 21.56 -9.82 23.03
C PRO A 86 20.91 -10.83 22.09
N TYR A 87 20.04 -10.33 21.19
CA TYR A 87 19.51 -11.17 20.12
C TYR A 87 20.67 -11.59 19.20
N ARG A 88 21.04 -12.84 19.26
CA ARG A 88 22.00 -13.42 18.33
C ARG A 88 21.26 -13.73 17.04
N PHE A 89 21.43 -12.87 16.02
CA PHE A 89 21.01 -13.23 14.67
C PHE A 89 21.69 -14.55 14.30
N SER A 90 20.91 -15.55 13.98
CA SER A 90 21.43 -16.81 13.48
C SER A 90 22.15 -16.58 12.14
N ASN A 91 23.04 -17.50 11.75
CA ASN A 91 23.62 -17.47 10.39
C ASN A 91 22.53 -17.53 9.32
N PHE A 92 21.36 -18.09 9.65
CA PHE A 92 20.19 -18.13 8.79
C PHE A 92 19.58 -16.72 8.58
N ASP A 93 19.43 -15.94 9.65
CA ASP A 93 18.89 -14.58 9.57
C ASP A 93 19.84 -13.68 8.76
N GLN A 94 21.16 -13.79 8.94
CA GLN A 94 22.15 -13.04 8.17
C GLN A 94 22.12 -13.39 6.68
N LYS A 95 22.02 -14.68 6.33
CA LYS A 95 21.88 -15.13 4.93
C LYS A 95 20.58 -14.62 4.30
N LYS A 96 19.48 -14.65 5.07
CA LYS A 96 18.19 -14.16 4.60
C LYS A 96 18.22 -12.64 4.35
N ASP A 97 18.86 -11.88 5.23
CA ASP A 97 19.02 -10.43 5.06
C ASP A 97 19.86 -10.10 3.83
N LEU A 98 20.98 -10.80 3.62
CA LEU A 98 21.82 -10.64 2.43
C LEU A 98 21.04 -10.96 1.15
N ARG A 99 20.30 -12.06 1.13
CA ARG A 99 19.42 -12.41 -0.03
C ARG A 99 18.38 -11.35 -0.29
N PHE A 100 17.80 -10.76 0.75
CA PHE A 100 16.84 -9.67 0.61
C PHE A 100 17.49 -8.42 0.03
N GLN A 101 18.71 -8.06 0.45
CA GLN A 101 19.45 -6.93 -0.13
C GLN A 101 19.75 -7.16 -1.63
N THR A 102 20.21 -8.37 -1.99
CA THR A 102 20.43 -8.72 -3.40
C THR A 102 19.13 -8.63 -4.21
N TYR A 103 18.04 -9.18 -3.68
CA TYR A 103 16.71 -9.10 -4.27
C TYR A 103 16.29 -7.64 -4.53
N LYS A 104 16.39 -6.77 -3.53
CA LYS A 104 16.10 -5.34 -3.66
C LYS A 104 16.95 -4.66 -4.72
N ASN A 105 18.24 -4.96 -4.75
CA ASN A 105 19.17 -4.37 -5.72
C ASN A 105 18.78 -4.73 -7.16
N ILE A 106 18.43 -5.99 -7.40
CA ILE A 106 17.96 -6.43 -8.73
C ILE A 106 16.67 -5.69 -9.11
N PHE A 107 15.69 -5.57 -8.19
CA PHE A 107 14.45 -4.85 -8.45
C PHE A 107 14.69 -3.36 -8.72
N LYS A 108 15.58 -2.74 -7.96
CA LYS A 108 15.98 -1.33 -8.16
C LYS A 108 16.64 -1.10 -9.52
N GLU A 109 17.57 -1.97 -9.91
CA GLU A 109 18.23 -1.88 -11.22
C GLU A 109 17.22 -2.10 -12.36
N TYR A 110 16.34 -3.08 -12.21
CA TYR A 110 15.26 -3.37 -13.17
C TYR A 110 14.30 -2.17 -13.31
N SER A 111 13.85 -1.63 -12.20
CA SER A 111 12.96 -0.44 -12.18
C SER A 111 13.61 0.74 -12.88
N ASN A 112 14.85 1.08 -12.50
CA ASN A 112 15.57 2.22 -13.08
C ASN A 112 15.81 2.05 -14.59
N TYR A 113 16.22 0.87 -15.02
CA TYR A 113 16.47 0.60 -16.43
C TYR A 113 15.21 0.75 -17.27
N PHE A 114 14.10 0.13 -16.86
CA PHE A 114 12.87 0.19 -17.63
C PHE A 114 12.11 1.51 -17.47
N HIS A 115 12.35 2.26 -16.41
CA HIS A 115 11.92 3.65 -16.32
C HIS A 115 12.61 4.52 -17.40
N GLN A 116 13.92 4.35 -17.60
CA GLN A 116 14.64 5.04 -18.68
C GLN A 116 14.17 4.58 -20.07
N GLN A 117 13.91 3.27 -20.24
CA GLN A 117 13.37 2.72 -21.48
C GLN A 117 12.02 3.30 -21.88
N LEU A 118 11.18 3.69 -20.91
CA LEU A 118 9.90 4.34 -21.19
C LEU A 118 10.06 5.63 -21.99
N PHE A 119 11.13 6.40 -21.76
CA PHE A 119 11.41 7.66 -22.46
C PHE A 119 12.31 7.52 -23.68
N HIS A 120 12.74 6.30 -24.00
CA HIS A 120 13.57 6.07 -25.18
C HIS A 120 12.75 6.27 -26.46
N SER A 121 13.35 6.88 -27.50
CA SER A 121 12.67 7.22 -28.76
C SER A 121 11.99 6.03 -29.46
N ASN A 122 12.55 4.82 -29.34
CA ASN A 122 11.97 3.59 -29.89
C ASN A 122 10.70 3.09 -29.16
N ASN A 123 10.43 3.62 -27.99
CA ASN A 123 9.31 3.19 -27.13
C ASN A 123 8.22 4.28 -27.00
N ARG A 124 8.14 5.18 -27.97
CA ARG A 124 7.21 6.33 -27.98
C ARG A 124 5.75 5.92 -27.78
N GLU A 125 5.37 4.75 -28.28
CA GLU A 125 4.03 4.18 -28.07
C GLU A 125 3.64 4.10 -26.59
N ALA A 126 4.59 3.75 -25.69
CA ALA A 126 4.32 3.63 -24.28
C ALA A 126 4.08 4.99 -23.60
N THR A 127 4.87 6.02 -23.97
CA THR A 127 4.66 7.38 -23.46
C THR A 127 3.37 8.00 -23.99
N GLU A 128 3.05 7.77 -25.26
CA GLU A 128 1.79 8.21 -25.86
C GLU A 128 0.57 7.53 -25.20
N TYR A 129 0.69 6.23 -24.90
CA TYR A 129 -0.34 5.51 -24.16
C TYR A 129 -0.60 6.14 -22.79
N LEU A 130 0.43 6.42 -21.98
CA LEU A 130 0.29 7.06 -20.67
C LEU A 130 -0.26 8.49 -20.77
N SER A 131 0.18 9.25 -21.79
CA SER A 131 -0.35 10.59 -22.06
C SER A 131 -1.83 10.55 -22.43
N LYS A 132 -2.27 9.62 -23.27
CA LYS A 132 -3.71 9.42 -23.62
C LYS A 132 -4.53 9.03 -22.38
N ARG A 133 -3.92 8.38 -21.38
CA ARG A 133 -4.53 8.11 -20.08
C ARG A 133 -4.55 9.32 -19.16
N GLY A 134 -4.04 10.47 -19.59
CA GLY A 134 -4.06 11.72 -18.82
C GLY A 134 -2.93 11.84 -17.78
N LEU A 135 -1.93 10.94 -17.81
CA LEU A 135 -0.83 10.98 -16.85
C LEU A 135 0.21 12.03 -17.25
N LYS A 136 0.51 12.92 -16.33
CA LYS A 136 1.55 13.94 -16.48
C LYS A 136 2.94 13.34 -16.22
N LYS A 137 3.97 13.94 -16.82
CA LYS A 137 5.36 13.48 -16.71
C LYS A 137 5.83 13.39 -15.25
N ASN A 138 5.53 14.38 -14.43
CA ASN A 138 5.90 14.37 -13.00
C ASN A 138 5.32 13.18 -12.24
N VAL A 139 4.09 12.75 -12.55
CA VAL A 139 3.46 11.58 -11.92
C VAL A 139 4.12 10.29 -12.41
N ILE A 140 4.44 10.21 -13.71
CA ILE A 140 5.18 9.07 -14.28
C ILE A 140 6.55 8.92 -13.58
N GLU A 141 7.27 10.02 -13.37
CA GLU A 141 8.55 10.06 -12.67
C GLU A 141 8.40 9.69 -11.19
N GLU A 142 7.39 10.24 -10.51
CA GLU A 142 7.15 10.00 -9.09
C GLU A 142 6.78 8.54 -8.77
N PHE A 143 5.99 7.90 -9.64
CA PHE A 143 5.67 6.48 -9.53
C PHE A 143 6.73 5.57 -10.16
N GLN A 144 7.78 6.14 -10.75
CA GLN A 144 8.82 5.41 -11.49
C GLN A 144 8.23 4.42 -12.49
N LEU A 145 7.16 4.82 -13.21
CA LEU A 145 6.56 3.96 -14.21
C LEU A 145 7.59 3.64 -15.28
N GLY A 146 7.64 2.38 -15.72
CA GLY A 146 8.58 1.89 -16.71
C GLY A 146 7.90 1.27 -17.92
N TYR A 147 8.69 0.88 -18.89
CA TYR A 147 8.22 0.08 -20.03
C TYR A 147 9.25 -0.99 -20.39
N VAL A 148 8.79 -2.23 -20.52
CA VAL A 148 9.61 -3.35 -20.99
C VAL A 148 9.38 -3.54 -22.49
N PRO A 149 10.32 -3.21 -23.36
CA PRO A 149 10.23 -3.48 -24.80
C PRO A 149 10.18 -4.99 -25.06
N TYR A 150 9.56 -5.40 -26.17
CA TYR A 150 9.48 -6.80 -26.57
C TYR A 150 10.85 -7.48 -26.68
N GLN A 151 11.86 -6.74 -27.17
CA GLN A 151 13.25 -7.18 -27.20
C GLN A 151 14.08 -6.31 -26.26
N ASN A 152 14.71 -6.93 -25.29
CA ASN A 152 15.66 -6.29 -24.39
C ASN A 152 16.74 -7.30 -23.97
N ASN A 153 17.92 -6.81 -23.62
CA ASN A 153 19.07 -7.61 -23.21
C ASN A 153 19.39 -7.38 -21.72
N PHE A 154 18.39 -7.01 -20.92
CA PHE A 154 18.64 -6.66 -19.52
C PHE A 154 18.96 -7.89 -18.66
N TYR A 155 18.47 -9.07 -19.04
CA TYR A 155 18.84 -10.33 -18.38
C TYR A 155 20.36 -10.58 -18.44
N GLU A 156 20.97 -10.42 -19.60
CA GLU A 156 22.41 -10.56 -19.82
C GLU A 156 23.23 -9.50 -19.05
N ALA A 157 22.64 -8.30 -18.89
CA ALA A 157 23.26 -7.26 -18.06
C ALA A 157 23.24 -7.62 -16.57
N LEU A 158 22.15 -8.23 -16.09
CA LEU A 158 22.06 -8.72 -14.70
C LEU A 158 23.02 -9.89 -14.45
N LEU A 159 23.19 -10.83 -15.38
CA LEU A 159 24.12 -11.96 -15.26
C LEU A 159 25.59 -11.56 -15.07
N LYS A 160 25.96 -10.31 -15.45
CA LYS A 160 27.30 -9.78 -15.19
C LYS A 160 27.55 -9.43 -13.72
N LYS A 161 26.50 -9.31 -12.92
CA LYS A 161 26.54 -8.83 -11.54
C LYS A 161 25.98 -9.84 -10.53
N TYR A 162 25.02 -10.65 -10.96
CA TYR A 162 24.26 -11.56 -10.13
C TYR A 162 24.28 -12.96 -10.72
N SER A 163 24.19 -13.98 -9.86
CA SER A 163 24.04 -15.36 -10.31
C SER A 163 22.64 -15.59 -10.92
N GLU A 164 22.54 -16.62 -11.76
CA GLU A 164 21.26 -17.04 -12.35
C GLU A 164 20.24 -17.39 -11.25
N GLU A 165 20.68 -18.00 -10.14
CA GLU A 165 19.82 -18.34 -9.00
C GLU A 165 19.22 -17.06 -8.35
N GLU A 166 20.05 -16.05 -8.10
CA GLU A 166 19.60 -14.78 -7.50
C GLU A 166 18.59 -14.06 -8.40
N ILE A 167 18.82 -14.05 -9.73
CA ILE A 167 17.89 -13.46 -10.68
C ILE A 167 16.57 -14.25 -10.69
N ASN A 168 16.63 -15.57 -10.71
CA ASN A 168 15.43 -16.42 -10.74
C ASN A 168 14.57 -16.28 -9.47
N LEU A 169 15.16 -16.04 -8.30
CA LEU A 169 14.44 -15.77 -7.07
C LEU A 169 13.52 -14.55 -7.15
N THR A 170 13.79 -13.60 -8.05
CA THR A 170 12.95 -12.43 -8.25
C THR A 170 11.63 -12.73 -8.97
N GLY A 171 11.60 -13.80 -9.76
CA GLY A 171 10.47 -14.13 -10.64
C GLY A 171 10.23 -13.14 -11.78
N LEU A 172 11.18 -12.23 -12.05
CA LEU A 172 11.12 -11.28 -13.18
C LEU A 172 11.22 -11.98 -14.53
N TYR A 173 11.91 -13.11 -14.54
CA TYR A 173 12.12 -13.92 -15.74
C TYR A 173 11.56 -15.33 -15.54
N TYR A 174 11.24 -15.98 -16.64
CA TYR A 174 10.88 -17.40 -16.66
C TYR A 174 11.58 -18.09 -17.83
N LYS A 175 11.95 -19.34 -17.66
CA LYS A 175 12.59 -20.14 -18.69
C LYS A 175 11.54 -20.66 -19.66
N ASN A 176 11.77 -20.46 -20.96
CA ASN A 176 10.93 -21.03 -21.99
C ASN A 176 11.34 -22.48 -22.22
N ASP A 177 10.43 -23.42 -21.98
CA ASP A 177 10.71 -24.87 -22.06
C ASP A 177 11.13 -25.33 -23.46
N LYS A 178 10.68 -24.63 -24.53
CA LYS A 178 10.99 -25.00 -25.91
C LYS A 178 12.34 -24.49 -26.37
N THR A 179 12.75 -23.31 -25.91
CA THR A 179 13.99 -22.66 -26.40
C THR A 179 15.11 -22.66 -25.36
N GLY A 180 14.80 -22.99 -24.11
CA GLY A 180 15.74 -22.92 -22.99
C GLY A 180 16.13 -21.47 -22.60
N LYS A 181 15.65 -20.46 -23.30
CA LYS A 181 15.99 -19.05 -23.04
C LYS A 181 15.12 -18.47 -21.93
N TYR A 182 15.69 -17.54 -21.18
CA TYR A 182 14.93 -16.73 -20.24
C TYR A 182 14.17 -15.62 -20.95
N ILE A 183 12.91 -15.48 -20.60
CA ILE A 183 11.99 -14.47 -21.14
C ILE A 183 11.57 -13.54 -20.01
N ASP A 184 11.62 -12.25 -20.29
CA ASP A 184 11.11 -11.23 -19.38
C ASP A 184 9.59 -11.37 -19.21
N ARG A 185 9.14 -11.47 -17.97
CA ARG A 185 7.71 -11.65 -17.64
C ARG A 185 6.86 -10.49 -18.12
N PHE A 186 7.41 -9.28 -18.10
CA PHE A 186 6.69 -8.04 -18.37
C PHE A 186 6.85 -7.52 -19.80
N ASN A 187 7.32 -8.35 -20.71
CA ASN A 187 7.47 -7.98 -22.13
C ASN A 187 6.26 -7.22 -22.66
N SER A 188 6.50 -6.13 -23.39
CA SER A 188 5.51 -5.25 -24.03
C SER A 188 4.52 -4.61 -23.05
N ARG A 189 4.94 -4.37 -21.80
CA ARG A 189 4.07 -3.84 -20.73
C ARG A 189 4.64 -2.58 -20.11
N VAL A 190 3.74 -1.68 -19.78
CA VAL A 190 4.01 -0.60 -18.81
C VAL A 190 4.13 -1.22 -17.43
N LEU A 191 5.16 -0.83 -16.68
CA LEU A 191 5.47 -1.30 -15.34
C LEU A 191 4.95 -0.32 -14.28
N PHE A 192 4.39 -0.89 -13.23
CA PHE A 192 3.99 -0.22 -11.99
C PHE A 192 4.82 -0.83 -10.86
N PRO A 193 5.86 -0.14 -10.37
CA PRO A 193 6.64 -0.61 -9.22
C PRO A 193 5.76 -0.76 -7.98
N VAL A 194 5.80 -1.93 -7.36
CA VAL A 194 5.11 -2.22 -6.09
C VAL A 194 6.14 -2.14 -4.98
N ASN A 195 5.99 -1.15 -4.12
CA ASN A 195 6.92 -0.87 -3.04
C ASN A 195 6.46 -1.50 -1.72
N ASN A 196 7.42 -1.87 -0.88
CA ASN A 196 7.14 -2.15 0.52
C ASN A 196 6.86 -0.83 1.27
N ILE A 197 6.50 -0.93 2.55
CA ILE A 197 6.09 0.24 3.36
C ILE A 197 7.22 1.29 3.55
N ILE A 198 8.46 0.94 3.31
CA ILE A 198 9.62 1.85 3.41
C ILE A 198 10.09 2.38 2.05
N GLY A 199 9.38 2.06 0.96
CA GLY A 199 9.64 2.58 -0.38
C GLY A 199 10.58 1.75 -1.24
N ASP A 200 11.01 0.55 -0.80
CA ASP A 200 11.81 -0.33 -1.67
C ASP A 200 10.89 -1.07 -2.65
N THR A 201 11.22 -1.05 -3.93
CA THR A 201 10.52 -1.84 -4.94
C THR A 201 10.80 -3.32 -4.76
N ILE A 202 9.76 -4.14 -4.63
CA ILE A 202 9.85 -5.58 -4.37
C ILE A 202 9.00 -6.43 -5.31
N ALA A 203 8.20 -5.81 -6.15
CA ALA A 203 7.38 -6.45 -7.16
C ALA A 203 6.98 -5.44 -8.25
N PHE A 204 6.32 -5.92 -9.29
CA PHE A 204 5.73 -5.08 -10.33
C PHE A 204 4.32 -5.55 -10.68
N GLY A 205 3.47 -4.58 -11.03
CA GLY A 205 2.35 -4.78 -11.92
C GLY A 205 2.75 -4.45 -13.35
N GLY A 206 2.20 -5.16 -14.33
CA GLY A 206 2.48 -4.90 -15.73
C GLY A 206 1.22 -4.84 -16.57
N ARG A 207 0.98 -3.71 -17.27
CA ARG A 207 -0.17 -3.52 -18.14
C ARG A 207 0.27 -3.57 -19.61
N ILE A 208 -0.35 -4.45 -20.41
CA ILE A 208 -0.14 -4.48 -21.85
C ILE A 208 -0.74 -3.23 -22.49
N ILE A 209 0.00 -2.62 -23.43
CA ILE A 209 -0.45 -1.39 -24.11
C ILE A 209 -1.19 -1.68 -25.42
N ARG A 210 -0.93 -2.84 -26.03
CA ARG A 210 -1.58 -3.27 -27.28
C ARG A 210 -2.73 -4.21 -26.96
N GLU A 211 -3.83 -4.05 -27.66
CA GLU A 211 -4.96 -5.00 -27.59
C GLU A 211 -4.55 -6.35 -28.16
N GLY A 212 -5.04 -7.43 -27.56
CA GLY A 212 -4.73 -8.78 -27.96
C GLY A 212 -5.30 -9.84 -27.02
N LYS A 213 -4.90 -11.10 -27.26
CA LYS A 213 -5.35 -12.26 -26.46
C LYS A 213 -4.67 -12.38 -25.08
N LEU A 214 -3.66 -11.57 -24.81
CA LEU A 214 -2.92 -11.64 -23.55
C LEU A 214 -3.69 -10.91 -22.43
N ALA A 215 -3.50 -11.37 -21.19
CA ALA A 215 -4.09 -10.73 -20.02
C ALA A 215 -3.72 -9.24 -19.96
N LYS A 216 -4.71 -8.37 -19.76
CA LYS A 216 -4.56 -6.92 -19.68
C LYS A 216 -3.54 -6.52 -18.61
N TYR A 217 -3.63 -7.13 -17.43
CA TYR A 217 -2.70 -6.95 -16.32
C TYR A 217 -2.09 -8.27 -15.90
N ILE A 218 -0.82 -8.22 -15.51
CA ILE A 218 -0.12 -9.30 -14.81
C ILE A 218 0.63 -8.72 -13.61
N ASN A 219 0.90 -9.55 -12.61
CA ASN A 219 1.68 -9.18 -11.45
C ASN A 219 2.91 -10.06 -11.33
N SER A 220 3.92 -9.60 -10.59
CA SER A 220 5.00 -10.46 -10.11
C SER A 220 4.43 -11.71 -9.44
N PRO A 221 5.06 -12.87 -9.61
CA PRO A 221 4.72 -14.07 -8.85
C PRO A 221 5.05 -13.85 -7.39
N GLU A 222 4.44 -14.65 -6.52
CA GLU A 222 4.83 -14.66 -5.12
C GLU A 222 6.26 -15.20 -4.95
N THR A 223 7.02 -14.56 -4.09
CA THR A 223 8.39 -14.91 -3.75
C THR A 223 8.56 -15.04 -2.24
N GLU A 224 9.76 -15.36 -1.78
CA GLU A 224 10.08 -15.31 -0.35
C GLU A 224 9.83 -13.92 0.26
N PHE A 225 10.07 -12.85 -0.52
CA PHE A 225 10.03 -11.45 -0.06
C PHE A 225 8.77 -10.69 -0.49
N TYR A 226 8.00 -11.26 -1.41
CA TYR A 226 6.76 -10.65 -1.90
C TYR A 226 5.59 -11.62 -1.76
N LYS A 227 4.61 -11.23 -0.95
CA LYS A 227 3.32 -11.91 -0.79
C LYS A 227 2.21 -10.93 -1.11
N LYS A 228 1.50 -11.15 -2.21
CA LYS A 228 0.48 -10.25 -2.73
C LYS A 228 -0.60 -9.89 -1.70
N GLY A 229 -1.05 -10.87 -0.92
CA GLY A 229 -2.06 -10.67 0.12
C GLY A 229 -1.58 -9.85 1.33
N ASN A 230 -0.30 -9.46 1.39
CA ASN A 230 0.27 -8.64 2.46
C ASN A 230 0.66 -7.24 1.98
N MET A 231 0.55 -6.97 0.67
CA MET A 231 1.04 -5.73 0.06
C MET A 231 -0.12 -4.85 -0.38
N ILE A 232 0.09 -3.55 -0.29
CA ILE A 232 -0.82 -2.52 -0.75
C ILE A 232 -0.04 -1.57 -1.65
N PHE A 233 -0.49 -1.41 -2.89
CA PHE A 233 0.11 -0.48 -3.83
C PHE A 233 -0.08 0.97 -3.37
N ASN A 234 0.98 1.77 -3.46
CA ASN A 234 1.04 3.18 -3.08
C ASN A 234 0.88 3.48 -1.56
N LEU A 235 0.86 2.48 -0.67
CA LEU A 235 0.76 2.75 0.76
C LEU A 235 2.01 3.45 1.32
N ASP A 236 3.17 3.21 0.70
CA ASP A 236 4.44 3.87 1.03
C ASP A 236 4.38 5.39 0.85
N LYS A 237 3.65 5.91 -0.14
CA LYS A 237 3.42 7.34 -0.34
C LYS A 237 2.18 7.84 0.40
N ALA A 238 1.06 7.14 0.28
CA ALA A 238 -0.22 7.55 0.87
C ALA A 238 -0.12 7.78 2.39
N LYS A 239 0.70 6.99 3.11
CA LYS A 239 0.90 7.14 4.56
C LYS A 239 1.43 8.53 4.97
N GLU A 240 2.02 9.29 4.08
CA GLU A 240 2.49 10.66 4.38
C GLU A 240 1.30 11.60 4.67
N SER A 241 0.12 11.33 4.10
CA SER A 241 -1.10 12.10 4.34
C SER A 241 -1.78 11.80 5.69
N ARG A 242 -1.27 10.83 6.48
CA ARG A 242 -1.89 10.40 7.76
C ARG A 242 -2.00 11.51 8.82
N SER A 243 -1.16 12.55 8.75
CA SER A 243 -1.23 13.70 9.64
C SER A 243 -2.35 14.68 9.26
N GLU A 244 -2.85 14.61 8.04
CA GLU A 244 -3.85 15.51 7.47
C GLU A 244 -5.24 14.88 7.48
N THR A 245 -5.31 13.55 7.30
CA THR A 245 -6.56 12.82 7.24
C THR A 245 -6.47 11.42 7.86
N SER A 246 -7.57 10.97 8.45
CA SER A 246 -7.76 9.58 8.89
C SER A 246 -8.31 8.67 7.78
N GLU A 247 -8.60 9.22 6.60
CA GLU A 247 -9.21 8.52 5.47
C GLU A 247 -8.18 8.17 4.41
N VAL A 248 -8.36 7.01 3.76
CA VAL A 248 -7.63 6.58 2.59
C VAL A 248 -8.58 5.93 1.62
N LEU A 249 -8.45 6.27 0.33
CA LEU A 249 -9.26 5.69 -0.73
C LEU A 249 -8.63 4.38 -1.20
N ILE A 250 -9.38 3.29 -1.18
CA ILE A 250 -8.97 1.98 -1.69
C ILE A 250 -9.68 1.74 -3.01
N VAL A 251 -8.93 1.66 -4.09
CA VAL A 251 -9.43 1.38 -5.45
C VAL A 251 -8.92 0.02 -5.95
N GLU A 252 -9.40 -0.45 -7.11
CA GLU A 252 -9.11 -1.81 -7.58
C GLU A 252 -7.73 -1.95 -8.19
N GLY A 253 -7.30 -0.99 -9.01
CA GLY A 253 -6.16 -1.14 -9.92
C GLY A 253 -5.06 -0.11 -9.79
N TYR A 254 -3.93 -0.42 -10.43
CA TYR A 254 -2.77 0.47 -10.50
C TYR A 254 -3.08 1.80 -11.21
N MET A 255 -3.85 1.74 -12.32
CA MET A 255 -4.20 2.94 -13.09
C MET A 255 -5.11 3.85 -12.30
N ASP A 256 -6.08 3.29 -11.57
CA ASP A 256 -7.01 4.07 -10.75
C ASP A 256 -6.24 4.87 -9.70
N VAL A 257 -5.28 4.23 -9.02
CA VAL A 257 -4.40 4.92 -8.06
C VAL A 257 -3.64 6.05 -8.72
N VAL A 258 -2.96 5.78 -9.85
CA VAL A 258 -2.09 6.77 -10.49
C VAL A 258 -2.91 7.95 -11.04
N SER A 259 -4.11 7.68 -11.59
CA SER A 259 -5.02 8.70 -12.09
C SER A 259 -5.62 9.56 -10.97
N VAL A 260 -6.11 8.93 -9.90
CA VAL A 260 -6.64 9.64 -8.73
C VAL A 260 -5.54 10.47 -8.06
N TYR A 261 -4.35 9.91 -7.90
CA TYR A 261 -3.19 10.64 -7.38
C TYR A 261 -2.82 11.84 -8.28
N SER A 262 -2.84 11.67 -9.60
CA SER A 262 -2.58 12.73 -10.58
C SER A 262 -3.56 13.90 -10.49
N SER A 263 -4.77 13.66 -9.98
CA SER A 263 -5.77 14.70 -9.73
C SER A 263 -5.49 15.51 -8.46
N GLY A 264 -4.54 15.08 -7.62
CA GLY A 264 -4.19 15.72 -6.36
C GLY A 264 -4.87 15.12 -5.12
N ILE A 265 -5.32 13.85 -5.20
CA ILE A 265 -5.79 13.06 -4.05
C ILE A 265 -4.68 12.06 -3.71
N ASN A 266 -3.83 12.39 -2.73
CA ASN A 266 -2.61 11.64 -2.44
C ASN A 266 -2.85 10.40 -1.55
N ASN A 267 -3.93 10.40 -0.78
CA ASN A 267 -4.33 9.31 0.11
C ASN A 267 -5.14 8.22 -0.64
N VAL A 268 -4.59 7.70 -1.72
CA VAL A 268 -5.20 6.64 -2.55
C VAL A 268 -4.26 5.44 -2.66
N ILE A 269 -4.81 4.23 -2.53
CA ILE A 269 -4.09 2.94 -2.54
C ILE A 269 -4.88 1.88 -3.30
N ALA A 270 -4.22 0.75 -3.64
CA ALA A 270 -4.92 -0.39 -4.22
C ALA A 270 -4.42 -1.72 -3.66
N ASN A 271 -5.31 -2.72 -3.65
CA ASN A 271 -4.99 -4.11 -3.29
C ASN A 271 -4.45 -4.94 -4.48
N SER A 272 -4.29 -4.32 -5.65
CA SER A 272 -3.60 -4.86 -6.84
C SER A 272 -4.17 -6.18 -7.40
N GLY A 273 -5.51 -6.24 -7.54
CA GLY A 273 -6.19 -7.32 -8.26
C GLY A 273 -6.34 -8.62 -7.46
N THR A 274 -6.49 -8.52 -6.15
CA THR A 274 -6.99 -9.59 -5.25
C THR A 274 -8.11 -9.03 -4.40
N ALA A 275 -8.98 -9.89 -3.86
CA ALA A 275 -9.90 -9.45 -2.82
C ALA A 275 -9.10 -8.93 -1.60
N LEU A 276 -9.52 -7.80 -1.02
CA LEU A 276 -8.88 -7.21 0.15
C LEU A 276 -8.80 -8.24 1.29
N THR A 277 -7.60 -8.45 1.84
CA THR A 277 -7.35 -9.42 2.90
C THR A 277 -7.42 -8.77 4.29
N GLU A 278 -7.65 -9.58 5.33
CA GLU A 278 -7.61 -9.13 6.73
C GLU A 278 -6.24 -8.55 7.11
N ARG A 279 -5.14 -9.10 6.55
CA ARG A 279 -3.79 -8.58 6.76
C ARG A 279 -3.59 -7.23 6.12
N GLN A 280 -4.15 -7.03 4.93
CA GLN A 280 -4.10 -5.76 4.22
C GLN A 280 -4.88 -4.68 4.98
N ILE A 281 -6.12 -4.96 5.41
CA ILE A 281 -6.90 -3.97 6.17
C ILE A 281 -6.24 -3.66 7.52
N SER A 282 -5.70 -4.66 8.21
CA SER A 282 -4.96 -4.46 9.47
C SER A 282 -3.69 -3.61 9.26
N LEU A 283 -3.04 -3.72 8.10
CA LEU A 283 -1.91 -2.86 7.74
C LEU A 283 -2.36 -1.43 7.47
N ILE A 284 -3.46 -1.23 6.74
CA ILE A 284 -4.03 0.09 6.44
C ILE A 284 -4.42 0.81 7.73
N TRP A 285 -5.08 0.14 8.68
CA TRP A 285 -5.50 0.72 9.96
C TRP A 285 -4.35 1.20 10.85
N LYS A 286 -3.11 0.78 10.60
CA LYS A 286 -1.94 1.37 11.30
C LYS A 286 -1.69 2.83 10.91
N PHE A 287 -2.23 3.29 9.79
CA PHE A 287 -2.03 4.63 9.25
C PHE A 287 -3.33 5.42 9.10
N PHE A 288 -4.43 4.76 8.74
CA PHE A 288 -5.71 5.36 8.44
C PHE A 288 -6.83 4.59 9.12
N SER A 289 -7.53 5.21 10.08
CA SER A 289 -8.60 4.55 10.83
C SER A 289 -9.92 4.42 10.05
N ASN A 290 -10.08 5.20 8.97
CA ASN A 290 -11.30 5.32 8.18
C ASN A 290 -11.05 5.04 6.67
N PRO A 291 -10.64 3.83 6.26
CA PRO A 291 -10.51 3.51 4.84
C PRO A 291 -11.87 3.54 4.14
N ILE A 292 -11.87 4.04 2.90
CA ILE A 292 -13.03 4.11 2.00
C ILE A 292 -12.76 3.15 0.84
N ILE A 293 -13.55 2.09 0.73
CA ILE A 293 -13.47 1.13 -0.36
C ILE A 293 -14.32 1.66 -1.50
N CYS A 294 -13.67 2.01 -2.60
CA CYS A 294 -14.29 2.57 -3.79
C CYS A 294 -14.15 1.58 -4.95
N LEU A 295 -15.26 1.04 -5.39
CA LEU A 295 -15.32 -0.01 -6.42
C LEU A 295 -16.12 0.47 -7.63
N ASP A 296 -15.91 -0.22 -8.75
CA ASP A 296 -16.59 0.06 -10.00
C ASP A 296 -18.13 0.01 -9.86
N GLY A 297 -18.82 0.85 -10.61
CA GLY A 297 -20.28 1.01 -10.55
C GLY A 297 -21.08 -0.11 -11.19
N ASP A 298 -20.41 -1.16 -11.68
CA ASP A 298 -21.10 -2.29 -12.33
C ASP A 298 -21.61 -3.33 -11.32
N VAL A 299 -22.41 -4.30 -11.82
CA VAL A 299 -22.95 -5.40 -11.01
C VAL A 299 -21.86 -6.27 -10.40
N SER A 300 -20.70 -6.37 -11.06
CA SER A 300 -19.55 -7.13 -10.56
C SER A 300 -18.90 -6.43 -9.38
N GLY A 301 -18.69 -5.12 -9.49
CA GLY A 301 -18.15 -4.28 -8.41
C GLY A 301 -19.04 -4.26 -7.18
N GLN A 302 -20.37 -4.15 -7.36
CA GLN A 302 -21.31 -4.24 -6.22
C GLN A 302 -21.26 -5.58 -5.49
N LYS A 303 -21.19 -6.71 -6.23
CA LYS A 303 -21.03 -8.03 -5.64
C LYS A 303 -19.66 -8.19 -4.95
N ALA A 304 -18.60 -7.60 -5.52
CA ALA A 304 -17.29 -7.60 -4.91
C ALA A 304 -17.30 -6.78 -3.62
N ALA A 305 -17.97 -5.61 -3.61
CA ALA A 305 -18.16 -4.78 -2.43
C ALA A 305 -18.80 -5.55 -1.27
N LEU A 306 -19.92 -6.25 -1.53
CA LEU A 306 -20.58 -7.05 -0.50
C LEU A 306 -19.66 -8.13 0.08
N ARG A 307 -18.99 -8.91 -0.79
CA ARG A 307 -18.06 -9.95 -0.32
C ARG A 307 -16.94 -9.40 0.56
N ILE A 308 -16.43 -8.21 0.22
CA ILE A 308 -15.42 -7.52 1.02
C ILE A 308 -16.04 -7.05 2.33
N ALA A 309 -17.24 -6.47 2.30
CA ALA A 309 -17.95 -6.02 3.48
C ALA A 309 -18.20 -7.17 4.46
N GLU A 310 -18.81 -8.27 4.02
CA GLU A 310 -19.06 -9.44 4.85
C GLU A 310 -17.79 -10.04 5.47
N LYS A 311 -16.69 -10.07 4.70
CA LYS A 311 -15.39 -10.57 5.16
C LYS A 311 -14.75 -9.69 6.21
N LEU A 312 -14.88 -8.37 6.08
CA LEU A 312 -14.22 -7.40 6.97
C LEU A 312 -15.10 -6.97 8.15
N PHE A 313 -16.41 -7.23 8.07
CA PHE A 313 -17.36 -6.87 9.12
C PHE A 313 -17.00 -7.40 10.52
N PRO A 314 -16.49 -8.64 10.65
CA PRO A 314 -16.02 -9.15 11.95
C PRO A 314 -14.90 -8.33 12.62
N LEU A 315 -14.14 -7.55 11.85
CA LEU A 315 -12.90 -6.91 12.28
C LEU A 315 -13.08 -5.46 12.72
N ILE A 316 -14.26 -4.86 12.46
CA ILE A 316 -14.54 -3.45 12.83
C ILE A 316 -14.57 -3.28 14.35
N ASN A 317 -14.22 -2.09 14.82
CA ASN A 317 -14.29 -1.71 16.23
C ASN A 317 -14.46 -0.20 16.37
N GLU A 318 -14.55 0.31 17.60
CA GLU A 318 -14.76 1.73 17.86
C GLU A 318 -13.76 2.69 17.17
N LYS A 319 -12.49 2.23 16.97
CA LYS A 319 -11.40 3.01 16.41
C LYS A 319 -11.25 2.84 14.90
N ASN A 320 -11.50 1.61 14.42
CA ASN A 320 -11.24 1.18 13.05
C ASN A 320 -12.56 0.96 12.32
N LYS A 321 -12.90 1.90 11.47
CA LYS A 321 -14.12 1.89 10.65
C LYS A 321 -13.78 1.47 9.22
N ILE A 322 -14.80 1.16 8.44
CA ILE A 322 -14.70 0.92 6.99
C ILE A 322 -15.90 1.60 6.33
N TYR A 323 -15.64 2.29 5.24
CA TYR A 323 -16.66 2.94 4.43
C TYR A 323 -16.65 2.38 3.02
N PHE A 324 -17.79 2.44 2.36
CA PHE A 324 -17.97 2.09 0.97
C PHE A 324 -18.46 3.27 0.17
N SER A 325 -17.93 3.42 -1.04
CA SER A 325 -18.42 4.34 -2.06
C SER A 325 -18.46 3.58 -3.37
N ILE A 326 -19.62 3.48 -3.97
CA ILE A 326 -19.78 2.80 -5.27
C ILE A 326 -19.78 3.86 -6.36
N MET A 327 -18.98 3.65 -7.39
CA MET A 327 -18.95 4.55 -8.53
C MET A 327 -20.30 4.56 -9.26
N PRO A 328 -20.67 5.65 -9.92
CA PRO A 328 -21.84 5.67 -10.80
C PRO A 328 -21.77 4.59 -11.89
N ASP A 329 -22.93 4.11 -12.34
CA ASP A 329 -23.05 3.03 -13.33
C ASP A 329 -22.12 3.23 -14.54
N GLY A 330 -21.36 2.19 -14.85
CA GLY A 330 -20.47 2.14 -16.01
C GLY A 330 -19.19 2.95 -15.89
N THR A 331 -18.85 3.48 -14.70
CA THR A 331 -17.61 4.23 -14.46
C THR A 331 -16.71 3.52 -13.47
N ASP A 332 -15.38 3.69 -13.66
CA ASP A 332 -14.35 3.37 -12.69
C ASP A 332 -13.74 4.68 -12.11
N PRO A 333 -12.93 4.63 -11.04
CA PRO A 333 -12.32 5.83 -10.46
C PRO A 333 -11.42 6.61 -11.43
N ASP A 334 -10.71 5.93 -12.35
CA ASP A 334 -9.88 6.54 -13.40
C ASP A 334 -10.73 7.39 -14.34
N ASP A 335 -11.79 6.81 -14.89
CA ASP A 335 -12.68 7.49 -15.84
C ASP A 335 -13.48 8.61 -15.16
N TYR A 336 -13.95 8.38 -13.93
CA TYR A 336 -14.71 9.38 -13.19
C TYR A 336 -13.87 10.62 -12.87
N VAL A 337 -12.62 10.44 -12.41
CA VAL A 337 -11.76 11.58 -12.08
C VAL A 337 -11.36 12.38 -13.33
N LYS A 338 -11.25 11.73 -14.49
CA LYS A 338 -11.03 12.43 -15.78
C LYS A 338 -12.22 13.27 -16.19
N GLN A 339 -13.45 12.81 -15.95
CA GLN A 339 -14.68 13.50 -16.34
C GLN A 339 -15.08 14.61 -15.37
N LYS A 340 -14.95 14.36 -14.05
CA LYS A 340 -15.48 15.22 -12.99
C LYS A 340 -14.39 15.93 -12.18
N GLY A 341 -13.12 15.56 -12.38
CA GLY A 341 -11.99 16.13 -11.65
C GLY A 341 -11.94 15.71 -10.18
N LYS A 342 -10.99 16.30 -9.45
CA LYS A 342 -10.79 16.09 -8.00
C LYS A 342 -12.06 16.37 -7.20
N ASP A 343 -12.67 17.54 -7.43
CA ASP A 343 -13.82 18.00 -6.63
C ASP A 343 -15.06 17.12 -6.84
N GLY A 344 -15.24 16.61 -8.06
CA GLY A 344 -16.30 15.64 -8.35
C GLY A 344 -16.12 14.34 -7.55
N LEU A 345 -14.90 13.76 -7.53
CA LEU A 345 -14.63 12.57 -6.76
C LEU A 345 -14.77 12.82 -5.24
N LEU A 346 -14.24 13.94 -4.74
CA LEU A 346 -14.40 14.28 -3.32
C LEU A 346 -15.87 14.49 -2.92
N SER A 347 -16.73 15.03 -3.83
CA SER A 347 -18.15 15.15 -3.59
C SER A 347 -18.85 13.80 -3.51
N LEU A 348 -18.50 12.85 -4.39
CA LEU A 348 -19.00 11.47 -4.34
C LEU A 348 -18.60 10.79 -3.03
N LEU A 349 -17.35 10.95 -2.59
CA LEU A 349 -16.85 10.34 -1.35
C LEU A 349 -17.50 10.91 -0.08
N LYS A 350 -18.18 12.05 -0.12
CA LYS A 350 -18.99 12.55 1.01
C LYS A 350 -20.24 11.70 1.26
N GLU A 351 -20.75 11.05 0.23
CA GLU A 351 -21.93 10.17 0.28
C GLU A 351 -21.58 8.71 0.64
N LYS A 352 -20.32 8.46 1.05
CA LYS A 352 -19.90 7.13 1.46
C LYS A 352 -20.74 6.55 2.60
N GLU A 353 -21.01 5.27 2.53
CA GLU A 353 -21.74 4.53 3.54
C GLU A 353 -20.79 3.81 4.49
N ILE A 354 -21.06 3.82 5.78
CA ILE A 354 -20.34 2.98 6.75
C ILE A 354 -20.73 1.51 6.53
N ILE A 355 -19.83 0.59 6.80
CA ILE A 355 -19.96 -0.83 6.44
C ILE A 355 -21.28 -1.47 6.91
N GLN A 356 -21.77 -1.19 8.13
CA GLN A 356 -23.05 -1.73 8.60
C GLN A 356 -24.23 -1.22 7.78
N SER A 357 -24.28 0.09 7.50
CA SER A 357 -25.33 0.68 6.64
C SER A 357 -25.26 0.16 5.22
N PHE A 358 -24.04 -0.03 4.68
CA PHE A 358 -23.85 -0.62 3.35
C PHE A 358 -24.39 -2.05 3.27
N ILE A 359 -24.07 -2.91 4.25
CA ILE A 359 -24.59 -4.28 4.32
C ILE A 359 -26.11 -4.28 4.44
N TRP A 360 -26.64 -3.47 5.33
CA TRP A 360 -28.09 -3.33 5.53
C TRP A 360 -28.79 -2.94 4.23
N ASN A 361 -28.38 -1.82 3.61
CA ASN A 361 -28.99 -1.30 2.38
C ASN A 361 -28.90 -2.30 1.22
N TYR A 362 -27.78 -3.02 1.10
CA TYR A 362 -27.61 -4.02 0.05
C TYR A 362 -28.62 -5.19 0.18
N HIS A 363 -28.83 -5.70 1.38
CA HIS A 363 -29.79 -6.78 1.62
C HIS A 363 -31.23 -6.28 1.57
N LEU A 364 -31.50 -5.09 2.15
CA LEU A 364 -32.83 -4.49 2.15
C LEU A 364 -33.34 -4.26 0.71
N ASN A 365 -32.51 -3.71 -0.17
CA ASN A 365 -32.87 -3.43 -1.57
C ASN A 365 -33.20 -4.70 -2.38
N LYS A 366 -32.85 -5.88 -1.87
CA LYS A 366 -33.14 -7.19 -2.49
C LYS A 366 -34.31 -7.91 -1.85
N THR A 367 -34.86 -7.39 -0.78
CA THR A 367 -35.92 -8.01 0.02
C THR A 367 -37.25 -7.41 -0.36
N ASN A 368 -38.22 -8.24 -0.70
CA ASN A 368 -39.60 -7.79 -0.86
C ASN A 368 -40.26 -7.59 0.49
N LEU A 369 -40.35 -6.34 0.91
CA LEU A 369 -40.93 -5.96 2.22
C LEU A 369 -42.45 -6.27 2.36
N SER A 370 -43.12 -6.67 1.29
CA SER A 370 -44.48 -7.14 1.36
C SER A 370 -44.61 -8.66 1.59
N ASN A 371 -43.46 -9.38 1.59
CA ASN A 371 -43.40 -10.82 1.80
C ASN A 371 -42.85 -11.17 3.20
N PRO A 372 -43.67 -11.66 4.16
CA PRO A 372 -43.20 -11.96 5.51
C PRO A 372 -42.06 -12.99 5.58
N TYR A 373 -42.00 -13.91 4.63
CA TYR A 373 -40.93 -14.93 4.58
C TYR A 373 -39.59 -14.31 4.20
N GLU A 374 -39.56 -13.37 3.24
CA GLU A 374 -38.36 -12.67 2.83
C GLU A 374 -37.87 -11.70 3.95
N ILE A 375 -38.79 -11.02 4.64
CA ILE A 375 -38.46 -10.21 5.80
C ILE A 375 -37.80 -11.06 6.88
N SER A 376 -38.41 -12.21 7.21
CA SER A 376 -37.85 -13.14 8.21
C SER A 376 -36.46 -13.67 7.82
N GLN A 377 -36.24 -13.93 6.53
CA GLN A 377 -34.93 -14.36 6.04
C GLN A 377 -33.89 -13.22 6.14
N PHE A 378 -34.26 -12.04 5.69
CA PHE A 378 -33.43 -10.83 5.81
C PHE A 378 -32.99 -10.58 7.25
N GLU A 379 -33.94 -10.59 8.20
CA GLU A 379 -33.63 -10.38 9.63
C GLU A 379 -32.64 -11.44 10.16
N LYS A 380 -32.84 -12.73 9.79
CA LYS A 380 -31.93 -13.80 10.19
C LYS A 380 -30.51 -13.61 9.63
N GLU A 381 -30.39 -13.19 8.35
CA GLU A 381 -29.10 -12.95 7.72
C GLU A 381 -28.36 -11.79 8.37
N ILE A 382 -29.04 -10.67 8.59
CA ILE A 382 -28.45 -9.49 9.26
C ILE A 382 -28.02 -9.81 10.69
N LYS A 383 -28.86 -10.49 11.47
CA LYS A 383 -28.50 -10.95 12.82
C LYS A 383 -27.26 -11.87 12.79
N LYS A 384 -27.25 -12.85 11.87
CA LYS A 384 -26.10 -13.76 11.71
C LYS A 384 -24.82 -13.01 11.42
N LEU A 385 -24.84 -12.03 10.52
CA LEU A 385 -23.68 -11.21 10.20
C LEU A 385 -23.24 -10.37 11.41
N SER A 386 -24.17 -9.73 12.12
CA SER A 386 -23.87 -8.92 13.32
C SER A 386 -23.19 -9.73 14.41
N TYR A 387 -23.59 -10.99 14.60
CA TYR A 387 -22.93 -11.88 15.57
C TYR A 387 -21.48 -12.21 15.24
N THR A 388 -21.01 -11.96 14.02
CA THR A 388 -19.61 -12.17 13.64
C THR A 388 -18.67 -11.07 14.13
N ILE A 389 -19.19 -9.90 14.53
CA ILE A 389 -18.40 -8.77 15.03
C ILE A 389 -17.65 -9.22 16.30
N GLN A 390 -16.31 -9.01 16.29
CA GLN A 390 -15.44 -9.44 17.39
C GLN A 390 -15.48 -8.47 18.57
N ASP A 391 -15.73 -7.17 18.34
CA ASP A 391 -15.91 -6.18 19.39
C ASP A 391 -17.31 -6.32 20.00
N GLU A 392 -17.37 -6.85 21.22
CA GLU A 392 -18.64 -7.16 21.92
C GLU A 392 -19.50 -5.91 22.17
N THR A 393 -18.87 -4.77 22.45
CA THR A 393 -19.59 -3.51 22.69
C THR A 393 -20.21 -3.00 21.39
N LEU A 394 -19.42 -2.95 20.32
CA LEU A 394 -19.90 -2.53 19.01
C LEU A 394 -20.98 -3.49 18.47
N LYS A 395 -20.80 -4.80 18.65
CA LYS A 395 -21.80 -5.82 18.28
C LYS A 395 -23.17 -5.52 18.86
N LYS A 396 -23.22 -5.20 20.17
CA LYS A 396 -24.47 -4.87 20.84
C LYS A 396 -25.18 -3.71 20.18
N TYR A 397 -24.46 -2.59 19.95
CA TYR A 397 -25.06 -1.39 19.38
C TYR A 397 -25.43 -1.55 17.89
N VAL A 398 -24.65 -2.31 17.12
CA VAL A 398 -25.00 -2.62 15.73
C VAL A 398 -26.25 -3.49 15.65
N LEU A 399 -26.42 -4.44 16.59
CA LEU A 399 -27.65 -5.24 16.68
C LEU A 399 -28.86 -4.40 17.06
N GLU A 400 -28.72 -3.46 18.00
CA GLU A 400 -29.78 -2.53 18.37
C GLU A 400 -30.17 -1.63 17.18
N ASP A 401 -29.19 -1.02 16.48
CA ASP A 401 -29.37 -0.18 15.30
C ASP A 401 -30.11 -0.90 14.15
N PHE A 402 -29.89 -2.20 13.98
CA PHE A 402 -30.57 -3.01 12.97
C PHE A 402 -31.98 -3.47 13.36
N LEU A 403 -32.38 -3.34 14.62
CA LEU A 403 -33.68 -3.76 15.13
C LEU A 403 -34.65 -2.58 15.33
N GLU A 404 -34.16 -1.36 15.30
CA GLU A 404 -34.98 -0.13 15.26
C GLU A 404 -35.41 0.22 13.83
#